data_c1ef823b2ca020e26ac58c5d7babeb86
#
_entry.id   c1ef823b2ca020e26ac58c5d7babeb86
#
_cell.length_a   1.000
_cell.length_b   1.000
_cell.length_c   1.000
_cell.angle_alpha   90.00
_cell.angle_beta   90.00
_cell.angle_gamma   90.00
#
_symmetry.space_group_name_H-M   'P 1'
#
loop_
_entity.id
_entity.type
_entity.pdbx_description
1 polymer ?
#
loop_
_entity_poly.entity_id
_entity_poly.type
_entity_poly.pdbx_seq_one_letter_code
_entity_poly.pdbx_strand_id
1 'polypeptide(L)'
;MIIKKHLFLTFLVLFAIFNLFAKDYLINLQAKLVSSDKHSYSEGNNFNLIKFDGSFTDNLGNYGNWNALASFELNNNKIKQHFFSAEIIFQNESKIYIQGSRNSKEFEQGTGTFTVNAASKEIKELVGTKCIYAINFFKSTSFTNTKCKVSDIAFERLQLIKQ
;
A
#
# COMPACT_ATOMS: atom_id res chain seq x y z
N MET A 1 -5.83 -47.68 11.36
CA MET A 1 -6.17 -46.70 10.27
C MET A 1 -7.01 -45.52 10.75
N ILE A 2 -7.71 -45.61 11.85
CA ILE A 2 -8.61 -44.54 12.41
C ILE A 2 -7.82 -43.36 13.04
N ILE A 3 -6.73 -43.64 13.76
CA ILE A 3 -5.93 -42.63 14.48
C ILE A 3 -5.29 -41.62 13.51
N LYS A 4 -4.83 -42.03 12.32
CA LYS A 4 -4.25 -41.10 11.31
C LYS A 4 -5.28 -40.12 10.72
N LYS A 5 -6.56 -40.52 10.62
CA LYS A 5 -7.64 -39.63 10.13
C LYS A 5 -7.98 -38.51 11.13
N HIS A 6 -7.99 -38.81 12.43
CA HIS A 6 -8.27 -37.82 13.45
C HIS A 6 -7.13 -36.78 13.60
N LEU A 7 -5.87 -37.23 13.47
CA LEU A 7 -4.70 -36.34 13.51
C LEU A 7 -4.67 -35.39 12.32
N PHE A 8 -5.07 -35.83 11.15
CA PHE A 8 -5.13 -34.97 9.95
C PHE A 8 -6.28 -33.96 10.02
N LEU A 9 -7.42 -34.37 10.58
CA LEU A 9 -8.58 -33.47 10.74
C LEU A 9 -8.32 -32.39 11.78
N THR A 10 -7.66 -32.69 12.90
CA THR A 10 -7.26 -31.70 13.91
C THR A 10 -6.22 -30.72 13.39
N PHE A 11 -5.29 -31.17 12.53
CA PHE A 11 -4.30 -30.29 11.91
C PHE A 11 -4.95 -29.34 10.88
N LEU A 12 -5.95 -29.79 10.14
CA LEU A 12 -6.70 -28.96 9.17
C LEU A 12 -7.54 -27.89 9.87
N VAL A 13 -8.16 -28.23 11.02
CA VAL A 13 -8.96 -27.29 11.83
C VAL A 13 -8.07 -26.22 12.46
N LEU A 14 -6.88 -26.59 12.95
CA LEU A 14 -5.91 -25.63 13.49
C LEU A 14 -5.42 -24.64 12.41
N PHE A 15 -5.19 -25.10 11.18
CA PHE A 15 -4.79 -24.20 10.07
C PHE A 15 -5.90 -23.24 9.65
N ALA A 16 -7.17 -23.64 9.74
CA ALA A 16 -8.31 -22.80 9.41
C ALA A 16 -8.51 -21.65 10.43
N ILE A 17 -8.14 -21.85 11.70
CA ILE A 17 -8.30 -20.87 12.76
C ILE A 17 -7.31 -19.71 12.62
N PHE A 18 -6.09 -19.93 12.11
CA PHE A 18 -5.08 -18.88 11.95
C PHE A 18 -5.42 -17.82 10.89
N ASN A 19 -6.39 -18.08 10.00
CA ASN A 19 -6.80 -17.09 8.99
C ASN A 19 -8.04 -16.24 9.39
N LEU A 20 -8.63 -16.48 10.59
CA LEU A 20 -9.87 -15.81 10.99
C LEU A 20 -9.70 -14.41 11.62
N PHE A 21 -8.47 -13.98 11.93
CA PHE A 21 -8.22 -12.77 12.72
C PHE A 21 -7.53 -11.63 11.98
N ALA A 22 -7.64 -11.58 10.65
CA ALA A 22 -7.12 -10.43 9.89
C ALA A 22 -8.11 -9.28 9.91
N LYS A 23 -7.72 -8.15 10.50
CA LYS A 23 -8.52 -6.92 10.56
C LYS A 23 -8.32 -6.05 9.33
N ASP A 24 -9.38 -5.33 8.94
CA ASP A 24 -9.31 -4.34 7.88
C ASP A 24 -8.65 -3.06 8.41
N TYR A 25 -7.54 -2.69 7.83
CA TYR A 25 -6.88 -1.42 8.02
C TYR A 25 -7.02 -0.58 6.76
N LEU A 26 -7.69 0.56 6.89
CA LEU A 26 -8.02 1.46 5.77
C LEU A 26 -7.19 2.73 5.89
N ILE A 27 -6.56 3.14 4.79
CA ILE A 27 -5.75 4.36 4.71
C ILE A 27 -6.26 5.20 3.55
N ASN A 28 -6.54 6.47 3.82
CA ASN A 28 -6.87 7.47 2.81
C ASN A 28 -5.66 8.40 2.64
N LEU A 29 -5.10 8.44 1.44
CA LEU A 29 -3.94 9.26 1.12
C LEU A 29 -4.35 10.32 0.10
N GLN A 30 -3.87 11.54 0.31
CA GLN A 30 -4.00 12.64 -0.63
C GLN A 30 -2.64 13.27 -0.84
N ALA A 31 -2.24 13.48 -2.10
CA ALA A 31 -0.95 14.09 -2.40
C ALA A 31 -1.00 15.00 -3.63
N LYS A 32 -0.07 15.95 -3.64
CA LYS A 32 0.21 16.79 -4.81
C LYS A 32 1.42 16.28 -5.55
N LEU A 33 1.38 16.42 -6.86
CA LEU A 33 2.55 16.27 -7.72
C LEU A 33 3.54 17.41 -7.42
N VAL A 34 4.75 17.05 -6.98
CA VAL A 34 5.83 18.00 -6.65
C VAL A 34 6.76 18.21 -7.84
N SER A 35 7.14 17.12 -8.51
CA SER A 35 7.98 17.15 -9.70
C SER A 35 7.63 16.02 -10.65
N SER A 36 7.92 16.25 -11.93
CA SER A 36 7.78 15.26 -12.99
C SER A 36 8.86 15.47 -14.03
N ASP A 37 9.67 14.44 -14.26
CA ASP A 37 10.67 14.37 -15.31
C ASP A 37 10.21 13.38 -16.37
N LYS A 38 10.29 13.78 -17.64
CA LYS A 38 9.79 12.99 -18.77
C LYS A 38 10.84 12.82 -19.85
N HIS A 39 11.05 11.58 -20.28
CA HIS A 39 11.82 11.21 -21.46
C HIS A 39 10.90 10.63 -22.53
N SER A 40 10.82 11.25 -23.70
CA SER A 40 10.11 10.71 -24.87
C SER A 40 11.16 10.09 -25.81
N TYR A 41 11.03 8.79 -26.11
CA TYR A 41 12.01 8.06 -26.91
C TYR A 41 11.45 7.56 -28.26
N SER A 42 10.13 7.63 -28.46
CA SER A 42 9.46 7.45 -29.72
C SER A 42 8.06 8.04 -29.71
N GLU A 43 7.38 8.12 -30.83
CA GLU A 43 6.00 8.60 -30.89
C GLU A 43 5.09 7.76 -29.96
N GLY A 44 4.40 8.43 -29.05
CA GLY A 44 3.51 7.81 -28.04
C GLY A 44 4.20 7.09 -26.90
N ASN A 45 5.54 6.91 -26.93
CA ASN A 45 6.27 6.23 -25.87
C ASN A 45 7.07 7.20 -25.01
N ASN A 46 6.85 7.13 -23.70
CA ASN A 46 7.59 7.96 -22.78
C ASN A 46 7.79 7.27 -21.43
N PHE A 47 8.86 7.66 -20.74
CA PHE A 47 9.19 7.29 -19.38
C PHE A 47 9.08 8.54 -18.50
N ASN A 48 8.35 8.43 -17.41
CA ASN A 48 8.15 9.52 -16.46
C ASN A 48 8.64 9.10 -15.08
N LEU A 49 9.34 10.00 -14.39
CA LEU A 49 9.61 9.94 -12.95
C LEU A 49 8.78 11.02 -12.27
N ILE A 50 8.05 10.64 -11.25
CA ILE A 50 7.11 11.53 -10.58
C ILE A 50 7.37 11.49 -9.08
N LYS A 51 7.34 12.66 -8.43
CA LYS A 51 7.38 12.79 -6.99
C LYS A 51 6.05 13.33 -6.48
N PHE A 52 5.50 12.65 -5.48
CA PHE A 52 4.32 13.08 -4.74
C PHE A 52 4.68 13.43 -3.31
N ASP A 53 3.95 14.38 -2.73
CA ASP A 53 4.04 14.76 -1.33
C ASP A 53 2.64 15.11 -0.80
N GLY A 54 2.29 14.61 0.38
CA GLY A 54 0.93 14.76 0.88
C GLY A 54 0.70 14.28 2.30
N SER A 55 -0.56 14.08 2.63
CA SER A 55 -1.03 13.66 3.94
C SER A 55 -1.88 12.40 3.85
N PHE A 56 -2.05 11.73 4.98
CA PHE A 56 -2.95 10.60 5.11
C PHE A 56 -3.77 10.67 6.39
N THR A 57 -4.86 9.93 6.38
CA THR A 57 -5.64 9.55 7.57
C THR A 57 -6.01 8.06 7.47
N ASP A 58 -6.28 7.41 8.60
CA ASP A 58 -6.72 6.03 8.63
C ASP A 58 -8.02 5.82 9.42
N ASN A 59 -8.56 4.59 9.36
CA ASN A 59 -9.79 4.23 10.08
C ASN A 59 -9.61 4.06 11.59
N LEU A 60 -8.39 4.18 12.09
CA LEU A 60 -8.07 4.20 13.54
C LEU A 60 -7.91 5.63 14.05
N GLY A 61 -7.98 6.64 13.14
CA GLY A 61 -7.82 8.07 13.39
C GLY A 61 -6.36 8.47 13.57
N ASN A 62 -5.39 7.67 13.09
CA ASN A 62 -4.04 8.13 12.86
C ASN A 62 -4.01 9.04 11.64
N TYR A 63 -3.02 9.91 11.60
CA TYR A 63 -2.78 10.86 10.52
C TYR A 63 -1.27 11.13 10.38
N GLY A 64 -0.91 11.82 9.35
CA GLY A 64 0.47 12.21 9.13
C GLY A 64 0.76 12.56 7.67
N ASN A 65 2.02 12.47 7.31
CA ASN A 65 2.50 12.80 5.98
C ASN A 65 2.93 11.54 5.22
N TRP A 66 2.94 11.64 3.90
CA TRP A 66 3.53 10.61 3.06
C TRP A 66 4.16 11.24 1.83
N ASN A 67 5.18 10.59 1.32
CA ASN A 67 5.81 10.96 0.07
C ASN A 67 6.07 9.71 -0.77
N ALA A 68 6.08 9.87 -2.08
CA ALA A 68 6.31 8.77 -3.01
C ALA A 68 7.14 9.20 -4.21
N LEU A 69 7.96 8.26 -4.68
CA LEU A 69 8.64 8.29 -5.96
C LEU A 69 8.04 7.21 -6.83
N ALA A 70 7.59 7.57 -8.02
CA ALA A 70 6.98 6.63 -8.96
C ALA A 70 7.62 6.74 -10.35
N SER A 71 7.76 5.61 -11.02
CA SER A 71 8.15 5.52 -12.43
C SER A 71 7.00 4.98 -13.24
N PHE A 72 6.80 5.55 -14.44
CA PHE A 72 5.80 5.12 -15.41
C PHE A 72 6.43 4.99 -16.78
N GLU A 73 6.32 3.82 -17.38
CA GLU A 73 6.48 3.65 -18.82
C GLU A 73 5.11 3.72 -19.48
N LEU A 74 4.90 4.68 -20.37
CA LEU A 74 3.65 4.91 -21.07
C LEU A 74 3.79 4.58 -22.56
N ASN A 75 2.76 3.96 -23.12
CA ASN A 75 2.57 3.79 -24.54
C ASN A 75 1.17 4.31 -24.90
N ASN A 76 1.10 5.36 -25.74
CA ASN A 76 -0.16 6.02 -26.13
C ASN A 76 -1.04 6.36 -24.90
N ASN A 77 -0.44 6.97 -23.87
CA ASN A 77 -1.05 7.34 -22.59
C ASN A 77 -1.55 6.16 -21.73
N LYS A 78 -1.23 4.92 -22.10
CA LYS A 78 -1.53 3.74 -21.29
C LYS A 78 -0.28 3.29 -20.53
N ILE A 79 -0.45 2.94 -19.28
CA ILE A 79 0.64 2.42 -18.45
C ILE A 79 1.04 1.03 -18.97
N LYS A 80 2.29 0.91 -19.40
CA LYS A 80 2.93 -0.35 -19.76
C LYS A 80 3.63 -0.96 -18.55
N GLN A 81 4.33 -0.10 -17.78
CA GLN A 81 5.01 -0.47 -16.55
C GLN A 81 4.90 0.66 -15.54
N HIS A 82 4.74 0.30 -14.28
CA HIS A 82 4.69 1.23 -13.16
C HIS A 82 5.30 0.59 -11.92
N PHE A 83 6.09 1.36 -11.22
CA PHE A 83 6.63 1.01 -9.91
C PHE A 83 6.67 2.26 -9.04
N PHE A 84 6.41 2.10 -7.74
CA PHE A 84 6.59 3.17 -6.77
C PHE A 84 7.20 2.68 -5.47
N SER A 85 7.88 3.59 -4.79
CA SER A 85 8.32 3.47 -3.42
C SER A 85 7.82 4.68 -2.64
N ALA A 86 7.29 4.47 -1.44
CA ALA A 86 6.78 5.55 -0.61
C ALA A 86 7.12 5.35 0.86
N GLU A 87 7.20 6.48 1.57
CA GLU A 87 7.32 6.57 3.02
C GLU A 87 6.03 7.17 3.58
N ILE A 88 5.46 6.56 4.60
CA ILE A 88 4.32 7.08 5.37
C ILE A 88 4.83 7.35 6.78
N ILE A 89 4.65 8.59 7.27
CA ILE A 89 5.14 9.09 8.56
C ILE A 89 3.93 9.42 9.42
N PHE A 90 3.76 8.70 10.52
CA PHE A 90 2.66 8.89 11.47
C PHE A 90 2.90 10.09 12.38
N GLN A 91 1.86 10.56 13.08
CA GLN A 91 1.91 11.70 14.00
C GLN A 91 2.91 11.56 15.16
N ASN A 92 3.32 10.34 15.51
CA ASN A 92 4.35 10.03 16.51
C ASN A 92 5.73 9.78 15.91
N GLU A 93 5.97 10.19 14.64
CA GLU A 93 7.21 10.00 13.87
C GLU A 93 7.53 8.53 13.51
N SER A 94 6.68 7.56 13.87
CA SER A 94 6.82 6.18 13.38
C SER A 94 6.60 6.15 11.86
N LYS A 95 7.31 5.25 11.17
CA LYS A 95 7.33 5.19 9.71
C LYS A 95 7.05 3.81 9.17
N ILE A 96 6.43 3.75 8.01
CA ILE A 96 6.42 2.57 7.15
C ILE A 96 6.93 2.90 5.76
N TYR A 97 7.63 1.95 5.16
CA TYR A 97 8.13 2.03 3.79
C TYR A 97 7.42 1.00 2.94
N ILE A 98 6.80 1.45 1.87
CA ILE A 98 5.98 0.63 0.99
C ILE A 98 6.50 0.65 -0.43
N GLN A 99 6.34 -0.46 -1.14
CA GLN A 99 6.63 -0.58 -2.55
C GLN A 99 5.51 -1.31 -3.27
N GLY A 100 5.22 -0.87 -4.48
CA GLY A 100 4.11 -1.45 -5.23
C GLY A 100 4.06 -1.06 -6.69
N SER A 101 2.98 -1.51 -7.33
CA SER A 101 2.72 -1.26 -8.73
C SER A 101 1.22 -1.12 -9.00
N ARG A 102 0.88 -0.57 -10.16
CA ARG A 102 -0.50 -0.54 -10.66
C ARG A 102 -0.82 -1.81 -11.44
N ASN A 103 -2.06 -2.24 -11.32
CA ASN A 103 -2.62 -3.33 -12.11
C ASN A 103 -3.42 -2.79 -13.32
N SER A 104 -3.93 -1.57 -13.22
CA SER A 104 -4.70 -0.90 -14.28
C SER A 104 -3.77 -0.21 -15.28
N LYS A 105 -4.20 -0.13 -16.54
CA LYS A 105 -3.47 0.52 -17.63
C LYS A 105 -3.77 2.02 -17.76
N GLU A 106 -4.90 2.48 -17.21
CA GLU A 106 -5.31 3.88 -17.29
C GLU A 106 -4.48 4.75 -16.34
N PHE A 107 -4.00 5.93 -16.82
CA PHE A 107 -3.16 6.80 -16.00
C PHE A 107 -3.97 7.58 -14.96
N GLU A 108 -5.11 8.14 -15.33
CA GLU A 108 -5.89 9.06 -14.49
C GLU A 108 -6.59 8.38 -13.32
N GLN A 109 -6.88 7.08 -13.45
CA GLN A 109 -7.53 6.29 -12.42
C GLN A 109 -7.05 4.84 -12.45
N GLY A 110 -7.15 4.14 -11.33
CA GLY A 110 -6.85 2.72 -11.34
C GLY A 110 -6.65 2.08 -9.99
N THR A 111 -6.31 0.81 -10.05
CA THR A 111 -6.04 -0.03 -8.89
C THR A 111 -4.61 -0.56 -8.93
N GLY A 112 -4.10 -0.93 -7.78
CA GLY A 112 -2.80 -1.56 -7.65
C GLY A 112 -2.64 -2.27 -6.31
N THR A 113 -1.42 -2.72 -6.08
CA THR A 113 -1.04 -3.40 -4.83
C THR A 113 0.30 -2.86 -4.34
N PHE A 114 0.49 -2.93 -3.03
CA PHE A 114 1.80 -2.70 -2.44
C PHE A 114 2.06 -3.63 -1.26
N THR A 115 3.32 -3.70 -0.85
CA THR A 115 3.77 -4.42 0.34
C THR A 115 4.49 -3.44 1.26
N VAL A 116 4.30 -3.59 2.57
CA VAL A 116 5.10 -2.91 3.58
C VAL A 116 6.44 -3.62 3.69
N ASN A 117 7.53 -2.99 3.23
CA ASN A 117 8.86 -3.60 3.16
C ASN A 117 9.68 -3.35 4.43
N ALA A 118 9.43 -2.21 5.10
CA ALA A 118 10.06 -1.88 6.36
C ALA A 118 9.13 -1.02 7.22
N ALA A 119 9.36 -1.02 8.54
CA ALA A 119 8.59 -0.23 9.49
C ALA A 119 9.45 0.12 10.71
N SER A 120 9.08 1.20 11.42
CA SER A 120 9.62 1.53 12.74
C SER A 120 9.36 0.41 13.74
N LYS A 121 10.19 0.32 14.77
CA LYS A 121 10.17 -0.74 15.79
C LYS A 121 8.79 -0.91 16.42
N GLU A 122 8.08 0.19 16.66
CA GLU A 122 6.77 0.26 17.33
C GLU A 122 5.67 -0.45 16.54
N ILE A 123 5.82 -0.52 15.21
CA ILE A 123 4.83 -1.07 14.27
C ILE A 123 5.45 -2.08 13.29
N LYS A 124 6.56 -2.73 13.70
CA LYS A 124 7.30 -3.70 12.87
C LYS A 124 6.45 -4.88 12.40
N GLU A 125 5.37 -5.19 13.10
CA GLU A 125 4.42 -6.25 12.78
C GLU A 125 3.65 -5.99 11.47
N LEU A 126 3.73 -4.77 10.92
CA LEU A 126 3.21 -4.43 9.59
C LEU A 126 4.09 -4.94 8.44
N VAL A 127 5.37 -5.25 8.68
CA VAL A 127 6.28 -5.71 7.63
C VAL A 127 5.76 -6.98 6.98
N GLY A 128 5.72 -6.99 5.64
CA GLY A 128 5.15 -8.08 4.84
C GLY A 128 3.65 -7.95 4.57
N THR A 129 2.95 -6.98 5.19
CA THR A 129 1.53 -6.72 4.92
C THR A 129 1.34 -6.32 3.46
N LYS A 130 0.41 -7.00 2.79
CA LYS A 130 -0.01 -6.68 1.42
C LYS A 130 -1.31 -5.89 1.45
N CYS A 131 -1.34 -4.81 0.68
CA CYS A 131 -2.48 -3.92 0.55
C CYS A 131 -2.91 -3.78 -0.90
N ILE A 132 -4.20 -3.53 -1.10
CA ILE A 132 -4.75 -3.10 -2.38
C ILE A 132 -5.09 -1.62 -2.28
N TYR A 133 -4.97 -0.90 -3.39
CA TYR A 133 -5.36 0.50 -3.45
C TYR A 133 -6.13 0.84 -4.72
N ALA A 134 -6.96 1.86 -4.61
CA ALA A 134 -7.59 2.55 -5.74
C ALA A 134 -7.13 4.00 -5.72
N ILE A 135 -6.71 4.52 -6.88
CA ILE A 135 -6.21 5.89 -7.04
C ILE A 135 -6.99 6.61 -8.14
N ASN A 136 -7.30 7.88 -7.89
CA ASN A 136 -7.82 8.81 -8.88
C ASN A 136 -6.97 10.08 -8.86
N PHE A 137 -6.78 10.67 -10.04
CA PHE A 137 -6.15 11.98 -10.19
C PHE A 137 -7.18 13.03 -10.54
N PHE A 138 -7.06 14.17 -9.91
CA PHE A 138 -7.77 15.38 -10.30
C PHE A 138 -6.75 16.52 -10.39
N LYS A 139 -6.48 16.97 -11.61
CA LYS A 139 -5.39 17.91 -11.91
C LYS A 139 -4.05 17.36 -11.39
N SER A 140 -3.36 18.11 -10.55
CA SER A 140 -2.08 17.72 -9.94
C SER A 140 -2.23 16.98 -8.59
N THR A 141 -3.44 16.61 -8.19
CA THR A 141 -3.71 15.95 -6.90
C THR A 141 -4.12 14.50 -7.13
N SER A 142 -3.55 13.59 -6.35
CA SER A 142 -3.98 12.20 -6.26
C SER A 142 -4.81 11.97 -5.01
N PHE A 143 -5.82 11.10 -5.13
CA PHE A 143 -6.66 10.60 -4.05
C PHE A 143 -6.59 9.09 -4.06
N THR A 144 -6.10 8.50 -2.98
CA THR A 144 -5.87 7.05 -2.91
C THR A 144 -6.56 6.46 -1.69
N ASN A 145 -7.43 5.49 -1.92
CA ASN A 145 -8.04 4.67 -0.88
C ASN A 145 -7.33 3.32 -0.84
N THR A 146 -6.89 2.92 0.33
CA THR A 146 -6.11 1.70 0.53
C THR A 146 -6.78 0.79 1.55
N LYS A 147 -6.72 -0.50 1.30
CA LYS A 147 -7.18 -1.55 2.20
C LYS A 147 -6.11 -2.59 2.40
N CYS A 148 -5.74 -2.83 3.65
CA CYS A 148 -4.80 -3.86 4.09
C CYS A 148 -5.52 -4.86 4.99
N LYS A 149 -5.10 -6.12 4.92
CA LYS A 149 -5.42 -7.14 5.92
C LYS A 149 -4.25 -7.25 6.87
N VAL A 150 -4.44 -6.87 8.12
CA VAL A 150 -3.39 -6.86 9.15
C VAL A 150 -3.71 -7.86 10.27
N SER A 151 -2.69 -8.41 10.92
CA SER A 151 -2.86 -9.25 12.10
C SER A 151 -3.46 -8.45 13.27
N ASP A 152 -4.05 -9.13 14.24
CA ASP A 152 -4.56 -8.49 15.46
C ASP A 152 -3.46 -7.70 16.17
N ILE A 153 -2.25 -8.26 16.28
CA ILE A 153 -1.11 -7.60 16.92
C ILE A 153 -0.74 -6.31 16.17
N ALA A 154 -0.65 -6.35 14.83
CA ALA A 154 -0.36 -5.16 14.04
C ALA A 154 -1.45 -4.09 14.19
N PHE A 155 -2.73 -4.52 14.24
CA PHE A 155 -3.85 -3.61 14.43
C PHE A 155 -3.82 -2.93 15.81
N GLU A 156 -3.54 -3.67 16.89
CA GLU A 156 -3.36 -3.12 18.23
C GLU A 156 -2.19 -2.13 18.30
N ARG A 157 -1.05 -2.43 17.66
CA ARG A 157 0.08 -1.51 17.58
C ARG A 157 -0.29 -0.20 16.89
N LEU A 158 -1.05 -0.26 15.80
CA LEU A 158 -1.55 0.93 15.12
C LEU A 158 -2.50 1.77 15.99
N GLN A 159 -3.31 1.15 16.86
CA GLN A 159 -4.16 1.86 17.81
C GLN A 159 -3.36 2.62 18.88
N LEU A 160 -2.19 2.11 19.26
CA LEU A 160 -1.32 2.72 20.28
C LEU A 160 -0.50 3.91 19.77
N ILE A 161 -0.41 4.12 18.46
CA ILE A 161 0.32 5.26 17.86
C ILE A 161 -0.22 6.63 18.34
N LYS A 162 -1.50 6.70 18.68
CA LYS A 162 -2.16 7.94 19.13
C LYS A 162 -1.81 8.38 20.54
N GLN A 163 -1.29 7.47 21.35
CA GLN A 163 -0.95 7.72 22.76
C GLN A 163 0.48 8.24 22.87
#